data_ab42b50d3e384e35615403f680032893
#
_entry.id   ab42b50d3e384e35615403f680032893
#
_cell.length_a   1.000
_cell.length_b   1.000
_cell.length_c   1.000
_cell.angle_alpha   90.00
_cell.angle_beta   90.00
_cell.angle_gamma   90.00
#
_symmetry.space_group_name_H-M   'P 1'
#
loop_
_entity.id
_entity.type
_entity.pdbx_description
1 polymer ?
#
loop_
_entity_poly.entity_id
_entity_poly.type
_entity_poly.pdbx_seq_one_letter_code
_entity_poly.pdbx_strand_id
1 'polypeptide(L)'
;MTALLQIADLQVRFGPVRAVDGVSLDIAPGPFGLGLVGESGSGKSTIGRAALRLVPAVAGQIRFDGADIAALRGRALRDYRRAVQIVFQDPDNTLDPRVRIGPAIAEALAAHQMVPRRQIGRRVRELLAETGLDPGFVTRYPHQLSGGQRQRVAIARALSVQPRLLVLDEPTSALDVRAQARILELIARLRDERRLSYLLITHNLAVVSELCEQTAVLYLGRVAESGPTADLLGTPAHPYTRALRSAVPEVDASARSARIVLSGEPASAISPPPGCVFHPRCPLAIDRCAAEVPALRVIAPGRRVACHRAEEVLAGAEMSSAPQIASPSEG
;
A
#
# COMPACT_ATOMS: atom_id res chain seq x y z
N MET A 1 -7.13 7.01 20.21
CA MET A 1 -6.40 5.71 20.30
C MET A 1 -5.01 5.95 19.73
N THR A 2 -3.96 5.45 20.39
CA THR A 2 -2.58 5.55 19.86
C THR A 2 -2.44 4.66 18.62
N ALA A 3 -1.82 5.18 17.55
CA ALA A 3 -1.56 4.42 16.35
C ALA A 3 -0.58 3.25 16.62
N LEU A 4 -0.76 2.11 15.95
CA LEU A 4 0.18 0.99 15.97
C LEU A 4 1.46 1.35 15.22
N LEU A 5 1.30 1.92 14.02
CA LEU A 5 2.40 2.50 13.24
C LEU A 5 2.05 3.94 12.92
N GLN A 6 2.97 4.85 13.20
CA GLN A 6 2.87 6.27 12.85
C GLN A 6 4.04 6.64 11.93
N ILE A 7 3.73 7.23 10.81
CA ILE A 7 4.69 7.81 9.87
C ILE A 7 4.47 9.32 9.88
N ALA A 8 5.50 10.11 10.15
CA ALA A 8 5.44 11.57 10.22
C ALA A 8 6.49 12.18 9.27
N ASP A 9 6.03 12.95 8.30
CA ASP A 9 6.83 13.71 7.32
C ASP A 9 7.96 12.91 6.67
N LEU A 10 7.66 11.64 6.36
CA LEU A 10 8.63 10.69 5.80
C LEU A 10 9.17 11.18 4.46
N GLN A 11 10.50 11.23 4.36
CA GLN A 11 11.20 11.48 3.10
C GLN A 11 12.17 10.32 2.80
N VAL A 12 12.09 9.80 1.57
CA VAL A 12 13.02 8.78 1.07
C VAL A 12 13.51 9.18 -0.32
N ARG A 13 14.83 9.10 -0.51
CA ARG A 13 15.50 9.44 -1.78
C ARG A 13 16.39 8.30 -2.26
N PHE A 14 16.47 8.13 -3.57
CA PHE A 14 17.40 7.25 -4.25
C PHE A 14 18.20 8.10 -5.27
N GLY A 15 19.39 8.56 -4.84
CA GLY A 15 20.13 9.56 -5.61
C GLY A 15 19.29 10.83 -5.81
N PRO A 16 19.04 11.28 -7.06
CA PRO A 16 18.22 12.45 -7.33
C PRO A 16 16.70 12.20 -7.21
N VAL A 17 16.26 10.93 -7.17
CA VAL A 17 14.84 10.57 -7.15
C VAL A 17 14.23 10.80 -5.78
N ARG A 18 13.21 11.66 -5.69
CA ARG A 18 12.39 11.88 -4.47
C ARG A 18 11.25 10.86 -4.47
N ALA A 19 11.55 9.64 -3.99
CA ALA A 19 10.57 8.55 -4.01
C ALA A 19 9.41 8.76 -3.00
N VAL A 20 9.69 9.39 -1.86
CA VAL A 20 8.71 9.80 -0.85
C VAL A 20 9.08 11.20 -0.39
N ASP A 21 8.12 12.12 -0.33
CA ASP A 21 8.35 13.54 -0.09
C ASP A 21 7.30 14.11 0.89
N GLY A 22 7.53 13.95 2.19
CA GLY A 22 6.70 14.51 3.25
C GLY A 22 5.40 13.73 3.51
N VAL A 23 5.46 12.38 3.52
CA VAL A 23 4.27 11.55 3.75
C VAL A 23 4.04 11.33 5.24
N SER A 24 2.79 11.60 5.68
CA SER A 24 2.34 11.31 7.05
C SER A 24 1.11 10.41 7.01
N LEU A 25 1.18 9.24 7.70
CA LEU A 25 0.16 8.20 7.73
C LEU A 25 0.12 7.54 9.11
N ASP A 26 -1.07 7.14 9.55
CA ASP A 26 -1.28 6.39 10.79
C ASP A 26 -2.00 5.07 10.50
N ILE A 27 -1.54 3.98 11.13
CA ILE A 27 -2.18 2.67 11.10
C ILE A 27 -2.64 2.36 12.52
N ALA A 28 -3.94 2.19 12.71
CA ALA A 28 -4.51 1.82 13.99
C ALA A 28 -4.17 0.36 14.37
N PRO A 29 -4.18 0.00 15.67
CA PRO A 29 -4.12 -1.39 16.07
C PRO A 29 -5.34 -2.18 15.57
N GLY A 30 -5.12 -3.44 15.16
CA GLY A 30 -6.10 -4.24 14.45
C GLY A 30 -7.32 -4.74 15.24
N PRO A 31 -8.34 -5.21 14.51
CA PRO A 31 -8.34 -5.38 13.05
C PRO A 31 -8.47 -4.03 12.31
N PHE A 32 -7.53 -3.73 11.42
CA PHE A 32 -7.53 -2.46 10.69
C PHE A 32 -6.73 -2.57 9.39
N GLY A 33 -7.26 -2.04 8.28
CA GLY A 33 -6.61 -1.95 6.98
C GLY A 33 -6.41 -0.51 6.52
N LEU A 34 -5.16 -0.14 6.20
CA LEU A 34 -4.86 1.08 5.46
C LEU A 34 -4.49 0.73 4.01
N GLY A 35 -5.29 1.21 3.05
CA GLY A 35 -4.99 1.14 1.62
C GLY A 35 -4.05 2.26 1.19
N LEU A 36 -3.01 1.91 0.45
CA LEU A 36 -2.09 2.87 -0.17
C LEU A 36 -2.17 2.71 -1.68
N VAL A 37 -2.78 3.68 -2.36
CA VAL A 37 -3.14 3.60 -3.78
C VAL A 37 -2.44 4.67 -4.59
N GLY A 38 -2.20 4.40 -5.86
CA GLY A 38 -1.62 5.34 -6.82
C GLY A 38 -0.98 4.63 -8.00
N GLU A 39 -0.57 5.37 -9.03
CA GLU A 39 0.13 4.84 -10.20
C GLU A 39 1.47 4.20 -9.84
N SER A 40 2.02 3.40 -10.77
CA SER A 40 3.37 2.84 -10.63
C SER A 40 4.38 3.98 -10.44
N GLY A 41 5.37 3.77 -9.58
CA GLY A 41 6.37 4.80 -9.27
C GLY A 41 5.91 5.91 -8.31
N SER A 42 4.68 5.90 -7.79
CA SER A 42 4.20 6.93 -6.85
C SER A 42 4.80 6.86 -5.43
N GLY A 43 5.66 5.88 -5.13
CA GLY A 43 6.35 5.77 -3.83
C GLY A 43 5.75 4.78 -2.83
N LYS A 44 4.66 4.08 -3.16
CA LYS A 44 3.93 3.15 -2.26
C LYS A 44 4.82 2.06 -1.65
N SER A 45 5.46 1.26 -2.50
CA SER A 45 6.36 0.17 -2.03
C SER A 45 7.55 0.70 -1.25
N THR A 46 8.00 1.93 -1.55
CA THR A 46 9.07 2.60 -0.80
C THR A 46 8.63 2.90 0.62
N ILE A 47 7.39 3.35 0.84
CA ILE A 47 6.83 3.57 2.18
C ILE A 47 6.76 2.24 2.95
N GLY A 48 6.25 1.17 2.34
CA GLY A 48 6.23 -0.16 2.95
C GLY A 48 7.62 -0.65 3.35
N ARG A 49 8.62 -0.48 2.47
CA ARG A 49 10.02 -0.85 2.75
C ARG A 49 10.66 0.03 3.83
N ALA A 50 10.34 1.32 3.88
CA ALA A 50 10.80 2.21 4.93
C ALA A 50 10.21 1.81 6.30
N ALA A 51 8.91 1.46 6.35
CA ALA A 51 8.26 0.93 7.54
C ALA A 51 8.93 -0.36 8.07
N LEU A 52 9.56 -1.15 7.21
CA LEU A 52 10.32 -2.36 7.58
C LEU A 52 11.82 -2.08 7.86
N ARG A 53 12.26 -0.81 7.74
CA ARG A 53 13.69 -0.44 7.77
C ARG A 53 14.53 -1.18 6.72
N LEU A 54 13.96 -1.48 5.56
CA LEU A 54 14.68 -2.03 4.41
C LEU A 54 15.30 -0.93 3.55
N VAL A 55 14.76 0.29 3.65
CA VAL A 55 15.34 1.51 3.06
C VAL A 55 15.44 2.59 4.13
N PRO A 56 16.52 3.41 4.14
CA PRO A 56 16.66 4.49 5.08
C PRO A 56 15.75 5.67 4.74
N ALA A 57 15.19 6.32 5.77
CA ALA A 57 14.58 7.64 5.66
C ALA A 57 15.68 8.72 5.62
N VAL A 58 15.52 9.74 4.78
CA VAL A 58 16.37 10.92 4.73
C VAL A 58 15.91 11.95 5.77
N ALA A 59 14.59 12.05 5.97
CA ALA A 59 13.95 12.90 6.97
C ALA A 59 12.61 12.28 7.40
N GLY A 60 12.01 12.83 8.44
CA GLY A 60 10.79 12.33 9.07
C GLY A 60 11.06 11.23 10.09
N GLN A 61 9.99 10.67 10.61
CA GLN A 61 10.05 9.69 11.68
C GLN A 61 9.01 8.58 11.48
N ILE A 62 9.39 7.35 11.82
CA ILE A 62 8.47 6.22 11.88
C ILE A 62 8.49 5.67 13.31
N ARG A 63 7.31 5.60 13.92
CA ARG A 63 7.12 5.04 15.27
C ARG A 63 6.25 3.80 15.20
N PHE A 64 6.64 2.77 15.95
CA PHE A 64 5.83 1.57 16.16
C PHE A 64 5.58 1.41 17.66
N ASP A 65 4.31 1.33 18.08
CA ASP A 65 3.92 1.39 19.50
C ASP A 65 4.56 2.58 20.25
N GLY A 66 4.65 3.74 19.59
CA GLY A 66 5.26 4.95 20.14
C GLY A 66 6.79 4.96 20.11
N ALA A 67 7.49 3.84 19.88
CA ALA A 67 8.94 3.78 19.80
C ALA A 67 9.44 4.13 18.40
N ASP A 68 10.46 5.00 18.31
CA ASP A 68 11.13 5.32 17.04
C ASP A 68 11.89 4.09 16.52
N ILE A 69 11.46 3.59 15.34
CA ILE A 69 12.08 2.41 14.76
C ILE A 69 13.54 2.64 14.34
N ALA A 70 13.94 3.87 14.05
CA ALA A 70 15.33 4.20 13.68
C ALA A 70 16.30 3.97 14.84
N ALA A 71 15.85 4.16 16.08
CA ALA A 71 16.64 3.97 17.29
C ALA A 71 16.78 2.50 17.72
N LEU A 72 15.92 1.60 17.24
CA LEU A 72 15.90 0.20 17.68
C LEU A 72 17.21 -0.54 17.33
N ARG A 73 17.75 -1.32 18.29
CA ARG A 73 18.96 -2.15 18.14
C ARG A 73 18.76 -3.50 18.82
N GLY A 74 19.60 -4.46 18.50
CA GLY A 74 19.68 -5.75 19.19
C GLY A 74 18.32 -6.47 19.29
N ARG A 75 17.90 -6.79 20.52
CA ARG A 75 16.64 -7.49 20.81
C ARG A 75 15.42 -6.68 20.36
N ALA A 76 15.37 -5.38 20.67
CA ALA A 76 14.24 -4.53 20.29
C ALA A 76 14.03 -4.48 18.77
N LEU A 77 15.10 -4.44 17.98
CA LEU A 77 15.00 -4.53 16.51
C LEU A 77 14.51 -5.92 16.03
N ARG A 78 14.91 -6.99 16.70
CA ARG A 78 14.44 -8.34 16.41
C ARG A 78 12.94 -8.47 16.71
N ASP A 79 12.50 -7.94 17.86
CA ASP A 79 11.09 -7.96 18.25
C ASP A 79 10.23 -7.11 17.30
N TYR A 80 10.75 -5.95 16.84
CA TYR A 80 10.12 -5.15 15.81
C TYR A 80 9.97 -5.93 14.49
N ARG A 81 11.04 -6.53 13.98
CA ARG A 81 11.03 -7.33 12.76
C ARG A 81 10.11 -8.54 12.84
N ARG A 82 9.88 -9.08 14.04
CA ARG A 82 8.86 -10.10 14.27
C ARG A 82 7.46 -9.51 14.19
N ALA A 83 7.24 -8.34 14.79
CA ALA A 83 5.93 -7.69 14.88
C ALA A 83 5.45 -7.11 13.53
N VAL A 84 6.38 -6.76 12.62
CA VAL A 84 6.09 -6.19 11.31
C VAL A 84 6.66 -7.08 10.22
N GLN A 85 5.78 -7.65 9.40
CA GLN A 85 6.16 -8.56 8.31
C GLN A 85 5.69 -8.02 6.96
N ILE A 86 6.27 -8.52 5.87
CA ILE A 86 5.92 -8.15 4.49
C ILE A 86 5.61 -9.37 3.64
N VAL A 87 4.59 -9.25 2.81
CA VAL A 87 4.32 -10.12 1.67
C VAL A 87 4.59 -9.29 0.42
N PHE A 88 5.58 -9.68 -0.36
CA PHE A 88 6.01 -8.98 -1.58
C PHE A 88 5.11 -9.30 -2.77
N GLN A 89 5.15 -8.44 -3.77
CA GLN A 89 4.41 -8.51 -5.02
C GLN A 89 4.64 -9.83 -5.77
N ASP A 90 5.90 -10.29 -5.83
CA ASP A 90 6.29 -11.49 -6.53
C ASP A 90 6.82 -12.54 -5.53
N PRO A 91 6.06 -13.62 -5.28
CA PRO A 91 6.50 -14.69 -4.39
C PRO A 91 7.71 -15.45 -4.93
N ASP A 92 7.98 -15.44 -6.24
CA ASP A 92 9.11 -16.14 -6.85
C ASP A 92 10.44 -15.47 -6.45
N ASN A 93 10.42 -14.17 -6.18
CA ASN A 93 11.59 -13.45 -5.68
C ASN A 93 11.82 -13.62 -4.17
N THR A 94 10.90 -14.27 -3.45
CA THR A 94 10.95 -14.40 -1.98
C THR A 94 11.11 -15.84 -1.48
N LEU A 95 10.81 -16.80 -2.34
CA LEU A 95 10.98 -18.23 -2.07
C LEU A 95 12.17 -18.74 -2.86
N ASP A 96 13.24 -19.19 -2.17
CA ASP A 96 14.38 -19.84 -2.86
C ASP A 96 13.87 -21.11 -3.59
N PRO A 97 13.97 -21.18 -4.94
CA PRO A 97 13.44 -22.29 -5.71
C PRO A 97 14.11 -23.64 -5.38
N ARG A 98 15.26 -23.61 -4.72
CA ARG A 98 16.02 -24.80 -4.29
C ARG A 98 15.63 -25.30 -2.90
N VAL A 99 14.82 -24.52 -2.16
CA VAL A 99 14.39 -24.84 -0.80
C VAL A 99 12.94 -25.31 -0.81
N ARG A 100 12.65 -26.43 -0.14
CA ARG A 100 11.28 -26.93 0.00
C ARG A 100 10.45 -25.99 0.85
N ILE A 101 9.12 -26.01 0.66
CA ILE A 101 8.16 -25.15 1.36
C ILE A 101 8.23 -25.30 2.89
N GLY A 102 8.32 -26.53 3.38
CA GLY A 102 8.41 -26.79 4.83
C GLY A 102 9.60 -26.07 5.48
N PRO A 103 10.85 -26.32 5.05
CA PRO A 103 12.03 -25.59 5.51
C PRO A 103 11.93 -24.07 5.38
N ALA A 104 11.37 -23.55 4.26
CA ALA A 104 11.24 -22.11 4.03
C ALA A 104 10.36 -21.41 5.08
N ILE A 105 9.29 -22.08 5.57
CA ILE A 105 8.45 -21.57 6.66
C ILE A 105 9.11 -21.83 8.02
N ALA A 106 9.74 -23.02 8.18
CA ALA A 106 10.38 -23.42 9.43
C ALA A 106 11.52 -22.49 9.86
N GLU A 107 12.25 -21.90 8.89
CA GLU A 107 13.33 -20.95 9.13
C GLU A 107 12.88 -19.78 10.02
N ALA A 108 11.77 -19.14 9.69
CA ALA A 108 11.24 -18.01 10.46
C ALA A 108 10.79 -18.44 11.87
N LEU A 109 10.15 -19.62 12.00
CA LEU A 109 9.78 -20.20 13.31
C LEU A 109 11.01 -20.46 14.19
N ALA A 110 12.08 -20.97 13.60
CA ALA A 110 13.32 -21.30 14.31
C ALA A 110 14.09 -20.04 14.70
N ALA A 111 14.24 -19.07 13.79
CA ALA A 111 14.97 -17.83 13.99
C ALA A 111 14.37 -16.98 15.12
N HIS A 112 13.04 -17.00 15.25
CA HIS A 112 12.30 -16.28 16.29
C HIS A 112 11.89 -17.16 17.49
N GLN A 113 12.30 -18.44 17.52
CA GLN A 113 12.01 -19.39 18.61
C GLN A 113 10.50 -19.46 18.96
N MET A 114 9.65 -19.44 17.93
CA MET A 114 8.20 -19.33 18.09
C MET A 114 7.58 -20.56 18.74
N VAL A 115 8.19 -21.72 18.54
CA VAL A 115 7.79 -23.01 19.15
C VAL A 115 9.03 -23.85 19.42
N PRO A 116 8.98 -24.83 20.35
CA PRO A 116 10.04 -25.81 20.55
C PRO A 116 10.41 -26.52 19.24
N ARG A 117 11.69 -26.79 18.99
CA ARG A 117 12.19 -27.41 17.74
C ARG A 117 11.39 -28.64 17.31
N ARG A 118 11.02 -29.51 18.25
CA ARG A 118 10.19 -30.71 18.01
C ARG A 118 8.79 -30.43 17.48
N GLN A 119 8.28 -29.21 17.65
CA GLN A 119 6.94 -28.81 17.23
C GLN A 119 6.93 -28.03 15.90
N ILE A 120 8.11 -27.62 15.37
CA ILE A 120 8.20 -26.81 14.15
C ILE A 120 7.48 -27.47 12.98
N GLY A 121 7.72 -28.78 12.73
CA GLY A 121 7.10 -29.49 11.62
C GLY A 121 5.56 -29.56 11.73
N ARG A 122 5.00 -29.69 12.93
CA ARG A 122 3.55 -29.62 13.17
C ARG A 122 3.05 -28.20 12.89
N ARG A 123 3.71 -27.18 13.42
CA ARG A 123 3.30 -25.79 13.25
C ARG A 123 3.33 -25.33 11.78
N VAL A 124 4.30 -25.79 11.00
CA VAL A 124 4.36 -25.56 9.54
C VAL A 124 3.13 -26.11 8.84
N ARG A 125 2.72 -27.35 9.15
CA ARG A 125 1.49 -27.93 8.55
C ARG A 125 0.23 -27.18 8.93
N GLU A 126 0.13 -26.74 10.18
CA GLU A 126 -0.99 -25.90 10.66
C GLU A 126 -1.04 -24.58 9.88
N LEU A 127 0.10 -23.88 9.67
CA LEU A 127 0.18 -22.65 8.92
C LEU A 127 -0.22 -22.83 7.44
N LEU A 128 0.15 -23.94 6.82
CA LEU A 128 -0.30 -24.26 5.47
C LEU A 128 -1.82 -24.45 5.44
N ALA A 129 -2.39 -25.22 6.37
CA ALA A 129 -3.84 -25.40 6.47
C ALA A 129 -4.58 -24.07 6.73
N GLU A 130 -4.07 -23.20 7.60
CA GLU A 130 -4.62 -21.88 7.89
C GLU A 130 -4.67 -20.99 6.63
N THR A 131 -3.73 -21.15 5.72
CA THR A 131 -3.71 -20.44 4.44
C THR A 131 -4.42 -21.19 3.30
N GLY A 132 -5.16 -22.27 3.63
CA GLY A 132 -5.95 -23.05 2.70
C GLY A 132 -5.10 -23.89 1.73
N LEU A 133 -3.92 -24.33 2.18
CA LEU A 133 -3.05 -25.25 1.46
C LEU A 133 -3.07 -26.63 2.11
N ASP A 134 -2.84 -27.67 1.28
CA ASP A 134 -2.62 -29.03 1.75
C ASP A 134 -1.37 -29.07 2.64
N PRO A 135 -1.46 -29.56 3.89
CA PRO A 135 -0.31 -29.75 4.78
C PRO A 135 0.81 -30.60 4.16
N GLY A 136 0.51 -31.47 3.19
CA GLY A 136 1.48 -32.27 2.45
C GLY A 136 2.42 -31.47 1.59
N PHE A 137 2.12 -30.18 1.32
CA PHE A 137 3.00 -29.30 0.53
C PHE A 137 4.34 -29.00 1.20
N VAL A 138 4.52 -29.38 2.46
CA VAL A 138 5.81 -29.25 3.18
C VAL A 138 6.99 -29.85 2.42
N THR A 139 6.76 -30.88 1.60
CA THR A 139 7.80 -31.59 0.83
C THR A 139 8.00 -31.03 -0.58
N ARG A 140 7.08 -30.18 -1.07
CA ARG A 140 7.13 -29.60 -2.42
C ARG A 140 8.15 -28.47 -2.51
N TYR A 141 8.58 -28.19 -3.73
CA TYR A 141 9.38 -27.03 -4.10
C TYR A 141 8.49 -25.92 -4.67
N PRO A 142 8.91 -24.63 -4.64
CA PRO A 142 8.13 -23.53 -5.17
C PRO A 142 7.66 -23.70 -6.62
N HIS A 143 8.52 -24.23 -7.51
CA HIS A 143 8.18 -24.47 -8.91
C HIS A 143 7.09 -25.53 -9.14
N GLN A 144 6.74 -26.31 -8.12
CA GLN A 144 5.66 -27.31 -8.16
C GLN A 144 4.29 -26.74 -7.74
N LEU A 145 4.23 -25.45 -7.45
CA LEU A 145 3.03 -24.73 -6.99
C LEU A 145 2.56 -23.73 -8.05
N SER A 146 1.24 -23.49 -8.11
CA SER A 146 0.68 -22.38 -8.88
C SER A 146 1.05 -21.02 -8.24
N GLY A 147 0.94 -19.91 -8.98
CA GLY A 147 1.19 -18.56 -8.46
C GLY A 147 0.41 -18.25 -7.19
N GLY A 148 -0.91 -18.53 -7.17
CA GLY A 148 -1.74 -18.34 -5.99
C GLY A 148 -1.37 -19.25 -4.81
N GLN A 149 -0.86 -20.47 -5.06
CA GLN A 149 -0.36 -21.33 -4.01
C GLN A 149 0.96 -20.81 -3.44
N ARG A 150 1.88 -20.32 -4.29
CA ARG A 150 3.12 -19.66 -3.83
C ARG A 150 2.83 -18.42 -2.97
N GLN A 151 1.84 -17.62 -3.38
CA GLN A 151 1.42 -16.44 -2.60
C GLN A 151 0.88 -16.84 -1.21
N ARG A 152 0.09 -17.91 -1.12
CA ARG A 152 -0.38 -18.43 0.18
C ARG A 152 0.75 -18.95 1.05
N VAL A 153 1.79 -19.54 0.47
CA VAL A 153 3.02 -19.92 1.19
C VAL A 153 3.74 -18.68 1.72
N ALA A 154 3.86 -17.60 0.93
CA ALA A 154 4.47 -16.35 1.38
C ALA A 154 3.68 -15.73 2.55
N ILE A 155 2.35 -15.77 2.49
CA ILE A 155 1.47 -15.36 3.59
C ILE A 155 1.69 -16.26 4.82
N ALA A 156 1.71 -17.60 4.67
CA ALA A 156 1.96 -18.53 5.77
C ALA A 156 3.31 -18.27 6.46
N ARG A 157 4.36 -17.99 5.66
CA ARG A 157 5.69 -17.62 6.16
C ARG A 157 5.65 -16.33 6.98
N ALA A 158 4.99 -15.29 6.48
CA ALA A 158 4.84 -14.01 7.20
C ALA A 158 4.06 -14.19 8.51
N LEU A 159 3.00 -15.01 8.51
CA LEU A 159 2.17 -15.29 9.69
C LEU A 159 2.86 -16.18 10.73
N SER A 160 3.92 -16.91 10.36
CA SER A 160 4.60 -17.87 11.24
C SER A 160 5.16 -17.25 12.51
N VAL A 161 5.53 -15.97 12.45
CA VAL A 161 6.06 -15.20 13.58
C VAL A 161 5.01 -14.39 14.34
N GLN A 162 3.72 -14.58 14.03
CA GLN A 162 2.59 -13.90 14.66
C GLN A 162 2.76 -12.36 14.64
N PRO A 163 2.83 -11.74 13.45
CA PRO A 163 2.98 -10.31 13.33
C PRO A 163 1.75 -9.55 13.85
N ARG A 164 1.94 -8.29 14.20
CA ARG A 164 0.86 -7.34 14.53
C ARG A 164 0.52 -6.45 13.34
N LEU A 165 1.49 -6.22 12.46
CA LEU A 165 1.34 -5.46 11.22
C LEU A 165 1.86 -6.27 10.04
N LEU A 166 1.05 -6.36 8.98
CA LEU A 166 1.42 -7.00 7.73
C LEU A 166 1.44 -5.95 6.60
N VAL A 167 2.58 -5.77 5.96
CA VAL A 167 2.68 -4.99 4.72
C VAL A 167 2.41 -5.93 3.56
N LEU A 168 1.41 -5.62 2.75
CA LEU A 168 0.99 -6.39 1.59
C LEU A 168 1.32 -5.56 0.34
N ASP A 169 2.46 -5.82 -0.29
CA ASP A 169 2.91 -5.07 -1.47
C ASP A 169 2.41 -5.76 -2.74
N GLU A 170 1.33 -5.24 -3.32
CA GLU A 170 0.63 -5.79 -4.50
C GLU A 170 0.36 -7.31 -4.44
N PRO A 171 -0.28 -7.83 -3.40
CA PRO A 171 -0.32 -9.26 -3.09
C PRO A 171 -1.07 -10.10 -4.13
N THR A 172 -1.72 -9.49 -5.12
CA THR A 172 -2.57 -10.18 -6.12
C THR A 172 -2.28 -9.81 -7.56
N SER A 173 -1.31 -8.90 -7.83
CA SER A 173 -1.08 -8.34 -9.18
C SER A 173 -0.65 -9.36 -10.24
N ALA A 174 0.00 -10.45 -9.84
CA ALA A 174 0.49 -11.51 -10.74
C ALA A 174 -0.48 -12.72 -10.82
N LEU A 175 -1.71 -12.60 -10.32
CA LEU A 175 -2.65 -13.71 -10.19
C LEU A 175 -3.85 -13.54 -11.12
N ASP A 176 -4.42 -14.68 -11.56
CA ASP A 176 -5.72 -14.69 -12.22
C ASP A 176 -6.84 -14.24 -11.26
N VAL A 177 -7.99 -13.83 -11.83
CA VAL A 177 -9.11 -13.25 -11.07
C VAL A 177 -9.62 -14.17 -9.96
N ARG A 178 -9.67 -15.50 -10.20
CA ARG A 178 -10.13 -16.46 -9.18
C ARG A 178 -9.13 -16.64 -8.06
N ALA A 179 -7.84 -16.71 -8.38
CA ALA A 179 -6.78 -16.77 -7.38
C ALA A 179 -6.71 -15.48 -6.58
N GLN A 180 -6.88 -14.31 -7.23
CA GLN A 180 -6.98 -13.00 -6.58
C GLN A 180 -8.10 -12.99 -5.53
N ALA A 181 -9.34 -13.30 -5.91
CA ALA A 181 -10.48 -13.32 -4.98
C ALA A 181 -10.20 -14.19 -3.74
N ARG A 182 -9.66 -15.39 -3.94
CA ARG A 182 -9.32 -16.30 -2.83
C ARG A 182 -8.21 -15.77 -1.90
N ILE A 183 -7.27 -14.97 -2.41
CA ILE A 183 -6.23 -14.33 -1.57
C ILE A 183 -6.85 -13.18 -0.77
N LEU A 184 -7.76 -12.38 -1.37
CA LEU A 184 -8.44 -11.30 -0.68
C LEU A 184 -9.34 -11.82 0.45
N GLU A 185 -10.14 -12.87 0.19
CA GLU A 185 -10.93 -13.57 1.21
C GLU A 185 -10.03 -14.09 2.36
N LEU A 186 -8.88 -14.68 2.03
CA LEU A 186 -7.91 -15.15 3.02
C LEU A 186 -7.39 -14.00 3.88
N ILE A 187 -7.01 -12.86 3.28
CA ILE A 187 -6.51 -11.68 4.00
C ILE A 187 -7.59 -11.12 4.92
N ALA A 188 -8.84 -10.97 4.44
CA ALA A 188 -9.97 -10.50 5.22
C ALA A 188 -10.20 -11.38 6.45
N ARG A 189 -10.28 -12.70 6.25
CA ARG A 189 -10.45 -13.67 7.34
C ARG A 189 -9.32 -13.60 8.36
N LEU A 190 -8.07 -13.59 7.92
CA LEU A 190 -6.91 -13.53 8.80
C LEU A 190 -6.83 -12.20 9.58
N ARG A 191 -7.25 -11.08 8.99
CA ARG A 191 -7.38 -9.79 9.69
C ARG A 191 -8.25 -9.95 10.94
N ASP A 192 -9.43 -10.50 10.76
CA ASP A 192 -10.43 -10.58 11.81
C ASP A 192 -10.06 -11.64 12.86
N GLU A 193 -9.70 -12.87 12.43
CA GLU A 193 -9.33 -13.97 13.33
C GLU A 193 -8.08 -13.67 14.18
N ARG A 194 -7.10 -12.98 13.60
CA ARG A 194 -5.83 -12.69 14.28
C ARG A 194 -5.70 -11.26 14.78
N ARG A 195 -6.74 -10.43 14.59
CA ARG A 195 -6.75 -9.00 14.91
C ARG A 195 -5.53 -8.28 14.33
N LEU A 196 -5.23 -8.56 13.06
CA LEU A 196 -4.09 -7.98 12.34
C LEU A 196 -4.41 -6.57 11.87
N SER A 197 -3.41 -5.69 11.93
CA SER A 197 -3.39 -4.50 11.10
C SER A 197 -2.64 -4.79 9.81
N TYR A 198 -3.00 -4.14 8.70
CA TYR A 198 -2.20 -4.20 7.49
C TYR A 198 -2.11 -2.87 6.75
N LEU A 199 -1.01 -2.73 6.01
CA LEU A 199 -0.80 -1.72 4.99
C LEU A 199 -0.91 -2.43 3.64
N LEU A 200 -2.01 -2.20 2.93
CA LEU A 200 -2.25 -2.78 1.61
C LEU A 200 -1.80 -1.80 0.53
N ILE A 201 -0.77 -2.15 -0.20
CA ILE A 201 -0.24 -1.39 -1.33
C ILE A 201 -0.80 -2.01 -2.61
N THR A 202 -1.53 -1.22 -3.40
CA THR A 202 -2.12 -1.67 -4.65
C THR A 202 -2.41 -0.49 -5.58
N HIS A 203 -2.57 -0.75 -6.87
CA HIS A 203 -3.12 0.21 -7.82
C HIS A 203 -4.63 -0.02 -8.07
N ASN A 204 -5.22 -1.06 -7.47
CA ASN A 204 -6.61 -1.44 -7.67
C ASN A 204 -7.51 -0.94 -6.52
N LEU A 205 -8.32 0.09 -6.81
CA LEU A 205 -9.25 0.68 -5.84
C LEU A 205 -10.37 -0.29 -5.41
N ALA A 206 -10.79 -1.24 -6.27
CA ALA A 206 -11.79 -2.22 -5.91
C ALA A 206 -11.30 -3.13 -4.77
N VAL A 207 -10.01 -3.52 -4.80
CA VAL A 207 -9.41 -4.31 -3.71
C VAL A 207 -9.38 -3.54 -2.41
N VAL A 208 -9.09 -2.23 -2.48
CA VAL A 208 -9.06 -1.36 -1.29
C VAL A 208 -10.45 -1.15 -0.71
N SER A 209 -11.49 -1.02 -1.57
CA SER A 209 -12.88 -0.87 -1.11
C SER A 209 -13.38 -2.07 -0.31
N GLU A 210 -12.88 -3.25 -0.63
CA GLU A 210 -13.28 -4.50 0.03
C GLU A 210 -12.54 -4.74 1.35
N LEU A 211 -11.29 -4.29 1.44
CA LEU A 211 -10.39 -4.69 2.54
C LEU A 211 -10.04 -3.57 3.52
N CYS A 212 -10.08 -2.30 3.12
CA CYS A 212 -9.49 -1.22 3.90
C CYS A 212 -10.52 -0.25 4.47
N GLU A 213 -10.41 0.05 5.73
CA GLU A 213 -11.22 1.07 6.42
C GLU A 213 -10.79 2.49 6.02
N GLN A 214 -9.49 2.67 5.80
CA GLN A 214 -8.89 3.96 5.44
C GLN A 214 -8.06 3.80 4.17
N THR A 215 -7.98 4.87 3.39
CA THR A 215 -7.19 4.90 2.16
C THR A 215 -6.38 6.20 2.08
N ALA A 216 -5.14 6.08 1.60
CA ALA A 216 -4.33 7.21 1.18
C ALA A 216 -3.95 7.05 -0.30
N VAL A 217 -4.22 8.09 -1.08
CA VAL A 217 -3.91 8.15 -2.50
C VAL A 217 -2.59 8.89 -2.68
N LEU A 218 -1.60 8.23 -3.26
CA LEU A 218 -0.29 8.79 -3.51
C LEU A 218 -0.11 9.20 -4.98
N TYR A 219 0.45 10.36 -5.17
CA TYR A 219 0.92 10.83 -6.46
C TYR A 219 2.33 11.43 -6.30
N LEU A 220 3.29 10.93 -7.07
CA LEU A 220 4.67 11.42 -7.14
C LEU A 220 5.29 11.65 -5.73
N GLY A 221 5.23 10.64 -4.86
CA GLY A 221 5.83 10.65 -3.53
C GLY A 221 5.05 11.43 -2.47
N ARG A 222 3.89 12.03 -2.80
CA ARG A 222 3.07 12.83 -1.88
C ARG A 222 1.66 12.27 -1.73
N VAL A 223 1.03 12.54 -0.60
CA VAL A 223 -0.39 12.21 -0.39
C VAL A 223 -1.25 13.26 -1.08
N ALA A 224 -2.03 12.83 -2.08
CA ALA A 224 -3.01 13.67 -2.76
C ALA A 224 -4.31 13.78 -1.95
N GLU A 225 -4.77 12.64 -1.42
CA GLU A 225 -5.99 12.56 -0.61
C GLU A 225 -5.90 11.38 0.36
N SER A 226 -6.45 11.51 1.57
CA SER A 226 -6.54 10.43 2.55
C SER A 226 -7.81 10.55 3.39
N GLY A 227 -8.35 9.39 3.83
CA GLY A 227 -9.54 9.36 4.68
C GLY A 227 -10.25 8.01 4.66
N PRO A 228 -11.48 7.95 5.19
CA PRO A 228 -12.32 6.76 5.13
C PRO A 228 -12.47 6.30 3.67
N THR A 229 -12.27 5.02 3.42
CA THR A 229 -12.30 4.45 2.06
C THR A 229 -13.62 4.73 1.35
N ALA A 230 -14.75 4.58 2.07
CA ALA A 230 -16.07 4.84 1.52
C ALA A 230 -16.23 6.28 1.01
N ASP A 231 -15.69 7.26 1.76
CA ASP A 231 -15.76 8.69 1.39
C ASP A 231 -14.89 8.98 0.15
N LEU A 232 -13.68 8.43 0.10
CA LEU A 232 -12.78 8.64 -1.03
C LEU A 232 -13.34 8.04 -2.32
N LEU A 233 -14.02 6.90 -2.22
CA LEU A 233 -14.63 6.23 -3.37
C LEU A 233 -16.01 6.78 -3.71
N GLY A 234 -16.77 7.25 -2.71
CA GLY A 234 -18.08 7.87 -2.91
C GLY A 234 -17.99 9.25 -3.56
N THR A 235 -17.22 10.13 -2.93
CA THR A 235 -17.11 11.55 -3.29
C THR A 235 -15.66 12.01 -3.27
N PRO A 236 -14.81 11.61 -4.26
CA PRO A 236 -13.41 12.04 -4.30
C PRO A 236 -13.27 13.56 -4.31
N ALA A 237 -12.37 14.11 -3.47
CA ALA A 237 -12.12 15.55 -3.37
C ALA A 237 -10.87 16.00 -4.16
N HIS A 238 -10.04 15.06 -4.62
CA HIS A 238 -8.89 15.34 -5.47
C HIS A 238 -9.14 14.88 -6.91
N PRO A 239 -8.84 15.69 -7.94
CA PRO A 239 -9.05 15.31 -9.34
C PRO A 239 -8.37 14.00 -9.74
N TYR A 240 -7.18 13.71 -9.19
CA TYR A 240 -6.48 12.47 -9.41
C TYR A 240 -7.23 11.25 -8.82
N THR A 241 -7.74 11.36 -7.59
CA THR A 241 -8.56 10.31 -6.96
C THR A 241 -9.82 10.04 -7.77
N ARG A 242 -10.46 11.10 -8.29
CA ARG A 242 -11.65 11.01 -9.14
C ARG A 242 -11.34 10.30 -10.46
N ALA A 243 -10.19 10.58 -11.07
CA ALA A 243 -9.73 9.89 -12.28
C ALA A 243 -9.45 8.41 -12.01
N LEU A 244 -8.75 8.07 -10.92
CA LEU A 244 -8.51 6.68 -10.51
C LEU A 244 -9.82 5.92 -10.28
N ARG A 245 -10.79 6.54 -9.58
CA ARG A 245 -12.09 5.93 -9.35
C ARG A 245 -12.84 5.66 -10.66
N SER A 246 -12.82 6.59 -11.60
CA SER A 246 -13.50 6.44 -12.89
C SER A 246 -12.96 5.28 -13.75
N ALA A 247 -11.76 4.80 -13.43
CA ALA A 247 -11.15 3.65 -14.09
C ALA A 247 -11.58 2.29 -13.51
N VAL A 248 -12.25 2.29 -12.33
CA VAL A 248 -12.78 1.06 -11.71
C VAL A 248 -14.02 0.63 -12.47
N PRO A 249 -14.08 -0.62 -12.99
CA PRO A 249 -15.28 -1.14 -13.66
C PRO A 249 -16.46 -1.20 -12.69
N GLU A 250 -17.55 -0.54 -13.02
CA GLU A 250 -18.82 -0.66 -12.30
C GLU A 250 -19.62 -1.84 -12.84
N VAL A 251 -20.15 -2.66 -11.93
CA VAL A 251 -20.96 -3.86 -12.28
C VAL A 251 -22.29 -3.42 -12.90
N ASP A 252 -22.83 -2.27 -12.48
CA ASP A 252 -24.05 -1.72 -13.01
C ASP A 252 -23.77 -0.84 -14.24
N ALA A 253 -24.25 -1.28 -15.41
CA ALA A 253 -24.09 -0.56 -16.66
C ALA A 253 -24.79 0.82 -16.67
N SER A 254 -25.82 1.01 -15.83
CA SER A 254 -26.54 2.28 -15.69
C SER A 254 -25.81 3.34 -14.89
N ALA A 255 -24.86 2.92 -14.05
CA ALA A 255 -24.04 3.80 -13.19
C ALA A 255 -22.71 4.20 -13.83
N ARG A 256 -22.45 3.82 -15.11
CA ARG A 256 -21.18 4.12 -15.78
C ARG A 256 -20.95 5.63 -15.91
N SER A 257 -20.18 6.19 -15.01
CA SER A 257 -19.60 7.52 -15.20
C SER A 257 -18.59 7.47 -16.37
N ALA A 258 -18.54 8.53 -17.17
CA ALA A 258 -17.56 8.61 -18.25
C ALA A 258 -16.14 8.45 -17.67
N ARG A 259 -15.36 7.52 -18.23
CA ARG A 259 -13.96 7.31 -17.83
C ARG A 259 -13.16 8.59 -18.04
N ILE A 260 -12.56 9.09 -16.99
CA ILE A 260 -11.67 10.25 -17.04
C ILE A 260 -10.28 9.78 -17.47
N VAL A 261 -9.88 10.15 -18.67
CA VAL A 261 -8.55 9.84 -19.20
C VAL A 261 -7.63 10.99 -18.87
N LEU A 262 -6.63 10.72 -18.03
CA LEU A 262 -5.58 11.69 -17.71
C LEU A 262 -4.65 11.82 -18.91
N SER A 263 -4.47 13.03 -19.42
CA SER A 263 -3.52 13.32 -20.53
C SER A 263 -2.09 13.41 -20.01
N GLY A 264 -1.13 13.06 -20.86
CA GLY A 264 0.30 13.16 -20.58
C GLY A 264 0.85 12.04 -19.68
N GLU A 265 2.16 11.96 -19.62
CA GLU A 265 2.89 11.02 -18.77
C GLU A 265 3.01 11.54 -17.33
N PRO A 266 3.15 10.65 -16.33
CA PRO A 266 3.49 11.06 -14.98
C PRO A 266 4.77 11.89 -14.95
N ALA A 267 4.76 12.98 -14.20
CA ALA A 267 5.93 13.85 -14.07
C ALA A 267 7.10 13.10 -13.43
N SER A 268 8.33 13.54 -13.71
CA SER A 268 9.54 12.91 -13.21
C SER A 268 9.72 13.15 -11.70
N ALA A 269 9.98 12.08 -10.93
CA ALA A 269 10.36 12.17 -9.54
C ALA A 269 11.78 12.73 -9.32
N ILE A 270 12.60 12.87 -10.38
CA ILE A 270 13.91 13.50 -10.34
C ILE A 270 13.76 15.03 -10.31
N SER A 271 12.86 15.56 -11.17
CA SER A 271 12.56 16.98 -11.28
C SER A 271 11.04 17.17 -11.24
N PRO A 272 10.43 17.09 -10.02
CA PRO A 272 9.01 17.28 -9.90
C PRO A 272 8.62 18.72 -10.32
N PRO A 273 7.45 18.90 -10.94
CA PRO A 273 6.98 20.22 -11.34
C PRO A 273 6.80 21.12 -10.10
N PRO A 274 6.97 22.45 -10.25
CA PRO A 274 6.69 23.40 -9.18
C PRO A 274 5.20 23.36 -8.78
N GLY A 275 4.88 23.84 -7.58
CA GLY A 275 3.51 23.88 -7.10
C GLY A 275 2.90 22.49 -6.85
N CYS A 276 1.65 22.32 -7.29
CA CYS A 276 0.96 21.02 -7.22
C CYS A 276 1.58 20.03 -8.21
N VAL A 277 2.15 18.94 -7.70
CA VAL A 277 2.82 17.94 -8.55
C VAL A 277 1.90 17.29 -9.60
N PHE A 278 0.59 17.37 -9.41
CA PHE A 278 -0.40 16.85 -10.36
C PHE A 278 -0.86 17.88 -11.40
N HIS A 279 -0.53 19.18 -11.26
CA HIS A 279 -1.08 20.23 -12.11
C HIS A 279 -0.88 20.01 -13.63
N PRO A 280 0.24 19.42 -14.13
CA PRO A 280 0.41 19.24 -15.58
C PRO A 280 -0.59 18.25 -16.21
N ARG A 281 -1.19 17.39 -15.39
CA ARG A 281 -2.19 16.39 -15.82
C ARG A 281 -3.59 16.68 -15.29
N CYS A 282 -3.75 17.78 -14.54
CA CYS A 282 -5.00 18.09 -13.88
C CYS A 282 -5.94 18.86 -14.83
N PRO A 283 -7.11 18.32 -15.20
CA PRO A 283 -8.07 19.04 -16.06
C PRO A 283 -8.69 20.26 -15.39
N LEU A 284 -8.52 20.41 -14.07
CA LEU A 284 -8.99 21.55 -13.27
C LEU A 284 -7.84 22.47 -12.83
N ALA A 285 -6.66 22.39 -13.48
CA ALA A 285 -5.53 23.22 -13.11
C ALA A 285 -5.83 24.71 -13.31
N ILE A 286 -5.37 25.53 -12.35
CA ILE A 286 -5.36 27.00 -12.41
C ILE A 286 -3.94 27.50 -12.16
N ASP A 287 -3.66 28.78 -12.44
CA ASP A 287 -2.31 29.36 -12.29
C ASP A 287 -1.69 29.12 -10.92
N ARG A 288 -2.51 29.23 -9.88
CA ARG A 288 -2.10 28.93 -8.51
C ARG A 288 -1.54 27.51 -8.35
N CYS A 289 -2.07 26.52 -9.10
CA CYS A 289 -1.59 25.15 -9.03
C CYS A 289 -0.15 24.99 -9.56
N ALA A 290 0.27 25.82 -10.49
CA ALA A 290 1.64 25.85 -11.00
C ALA A 290 2.62 26.57 -10.05
N ALA A 291 2.13 27.53 -9.27
CA ALA A 291 2.94 28.37 -8.39
C ALA A 291 3.07 27.84 -6.96
N GLU A 292 2.00 27.28 -6.39
CA GLU A 292 1.93 26.94 -4.96
C GLU A 292 1.71 25.44 -4.75
N VAL A 293 2.45 24.86 -3.79
CA VAL A 293 2.22 23.49 -3.31
C VAL A 293 0.97 23.47 -2.43
N PRO A 294 -0.10 22.71 -2.78
CA PRO A 294 -1.26 22.61 -1.93
C PRO A 294 -0.95 21.90 -0.61
N ALA A 295 -1.29 22.50 0.51
CA ALA A 295 -1.17 21.85 1.81
C ALA A 295 -2.15 20.67 1.93
N LEU A 296 -1.72 19.58 2.55
CA LEU A 296 -2.61 18.47 2.91
C LEU A 296 -3.48 18.92 4.10
N ARG A 297 -4.67 19.44 3.81
CA ARG A 297 -5.59 20.04 4.80
C ARG A 297 -6.80 19.16 5.11
N VAL A 298 -7.35 19.29 6.29
CA VAL A 298 -8.59 18.63 6.70
C VAL A 298 -9.77 19.28 5.99
N ILE A 299 -10.61 18.48 5.35
CA ILE A 299 -11.86 18.92 4.68
C ILE A 299 -13.12 18.34 5.34
N ALA A 300 -12.96 17.24 6.09
CA ALA A 300 -13.97 16.60 6.90
C ALA A 300 -13.31 15.79 8.02
N PRO A 301 -14.02 15.34 9.06
CA PRO A 301 -13.47 14.49 10.10
C PRO A 301 -12.77 13.25 9.51
N GLY A 302 -11.48 13.10 9.81
CA GLY A 302 -10.66 11.99 9.31
C GLY A 302 -10.30 12.06 7.83
N ARG A 303 -10.68 13.10 7.07
CA ARG A 303 -10.41 13.25 5.65
C ARG A 303 -9.51 14.44 5.35
N ARG A 304 -8.46 14.24 4.59
CA ARG A 304 -7.50 15.27 4.18
C ARG A 304 -7.28 15.26 2.67
N VAL A 305 -7.03 16.43 2.07
CA VAL A 305 -6.78 16.60 0.65
C VAL A 305 -5.72 17.66 0.38
N ALA A 306 -4.86 17.42 -0.58
CA ALA A 306 -3.85 18.35 -1.07
C ALA A 306 -4.28 18.92 -2.44
N CYS A 307 -5.35 19.74 -2.45
CA CYS A 307 -5.89 20.37 -3.66
C CYS A 307 -6.39 21.77 -3.35
N HIS A 308 -6.06 22.75 -4.24
CA HIS A 308 -6.54 24.12 -4.13
C HIS A 308 -8.03 24.24 -4.45
N ARG A 309 -8.59 23.32 -5.24
CA ARG A 309 -9.97 23.30 -5.71
C ARG A 309 -10.82 22.15 -5.16
N ALA A 310 -10.47 21.64 -3.97
CA ALA A 310 -11.13 20.47 -3.40
C ALA A 310 -12.64 20.66 -3.24
N GLU A 311 -13.09 21.85 -2.82
CA GLU A 311 -14.51 22.17 -2.64
C GLU A 311 -15.27 22.16 -3.97
N GLU A 312 -14.66 22.67 -5.03
CA GLU A 312 -15.25 22.66 -6.37
C GLU A 312 -15.35 21.24 -6.92
N VAL A 313 -14.33 20.40 -6.65
CA VAL A 313 -14.34 18.97 -7.03
C VAL A 313 -15.48 18.24 -6.32
N LEU A 314 -15.68 18.51 -5.02
CA LEU A 314 -16.80 17.96 -4.23
C LEU A 314 -18.16 18.48 -4.72
N ALA A 315 -18.23 19.73 -5.16
CA ALA A 315 -19.45 20.31 -5.75
C ALA A 315 -19.77 19.78 -7.16
N GLY A 316 -18.94 18.87 -7.71
CA GLY A 316 -19.20 18.24 -9.00
C GLY A 316 -18.63 18.99 -10.19
N ALA A 317 -17.60 19.83 -10.01
CA ALA A 317 -16.92 20.50 -11.12
C ALA A 317 -16.62 19.53 -12.27
N GLU A 318 -17.04 19.87 -13.48
CA GLU A 318 -16.86 19.04 -14.67
C GLU A 318 -15.37 18.91 -15.00
N MET A 319 -14.90 17.67 -15.09
CA MET A 319 -13.55 17.34 -15.55
C MET A 319 -13.59 17.15 -17.07
N SER A 320 -13.88 18.23 -17.82
CA SER A 320 -13.78 18.21 -19.28
C SER A 320 -12.29 18.16 -19.69
N SER A 321 -12.02 17.57 -20.83
CA SER A 321 -10.67 17.42 -21.42
C SER A 321 -9.81 18.68 -21.26
N ALA A 322 -8.56 18.50 -20.85
CA ALA A 322 -7.58 19.47 -20.38
C ALA A 322 -7.68 20.88 -20.98
N PRO A 323 -7.53 21.95 -20.16
CA PRO A 323 -7.24 23.25 -20.68
C PRO A 323 -5.90 23.19 -21.42
N GLN A 324 -5.87 23.65 -22.66
CA GLN A 324 -4.63 23.96 -23.38
C GLN A 324 -3.97 25.10 -22.60
N ILE A 325 -3.00 24.78 -21.75
CA ILE A 325 -2.09 25.78 -21.22
C ILE A 325 -1.32 26.29 -22.44
N ALA A 326 -1.54 27.53 -22.78
CA ALA A 326 -0.83 28.22 -23.86
C ALA A 326 0.68 28.05 -23.63
N SER A 327 1.38 27.49 -24.61
CA SER A 327 2.83 27.43 -24.61
C SER A 327 3.36 28.86 -24.46
N PRO A 328 4.39 29.12 -23.60
CA PRO A 328 5.03 30.43 -23.62
C PRO A 328 5.55 30.67 -25.04
N SER A 329 5.08 31.74 -25.64
CA SER A 329 5.58 32.25 -26.92
C SER A 329 7.09 32.44 -26.81
N GLU A 330 7.84 31.69 -27.62
CA GLU A 330 9.26 31.97 -27.87
C GLU A 330 9.38 33.40 -28.36
N GLY A 331 10.00 34.25 -27.58
CA GLY A 331 10.44 35.59 -27.92
C GLY A 331 11.95 35.66 -27.84
#